data_f0eeef79940fbef9c3c4afe3b394548a
#
_entry.id   f0eeef79940fbef9c3c4afe3b394548a
#
_cell.length_a   1.000
_cell.length_b   1.000
_cell.length_c   1.000
_cell.angle_alpha   90.00
_cell.angle_beta   90.00
_cell.angle_gamma   90.00
#
_symmetry.space_group_name_H-M   'P 1'
#
loop_
_entity.id
_entity.type
_entity.pdbx_description
1 polymer ?
#
loop_
_entity_poly.entity_id
_entity_poly.type
_entity_poly.pdbx_seq_one_letter_code
_entity_poly.pdbx_strand_id
1 'polypeptide(L)'
;MRARGNRPHGDSRGGQPTGRGGGRGGGGGRRPPRDQARNAAYDVLRAVDERDSYANLLLPRMLRERGIGGRDAALATELAYGTLRGLGTYDAIIEVCSDRAPDPEVRDALRLGAHQLLKMRVPPHAAVGTTVDLVRLRVGPGAAKFANAVARKIASRSLEEWVPIVAPDAGDDPAGHLAVAHSHPRWIVSAFRDALGPAAHETADLLDADNARPLVTLVARPGRSSVEELRESGAEPGRYSPYAAYLPEGDPGRIEAVHDTRAAVQDEASQLVALALTRVPLDGGEELWLDLCAGPGGKAGLLDAIARHGDVEGTEAGGAVMPHPGGARLLAGDVQYHRARLVWETTRDAAVITADGTEPAWRPGVFDRVMLDAPCTGLGALRRRPEARWRRDPASIAELGRLQRRLLGTALDAVRPGGVVAYVTCSPHLAETRVVVGDVVGGRDDVETLDARAYLPEVGGLGDGPYAQFWPHRHGTDAMFLALLRRAG
;
A
#
# COMPACT_ATOMS: atom_id res chain seq x y z
N MET A 1 -57.45 11.50 41.81
CA MET A 1 -57.52 11.75 43.28
C MET A 1 -56.25 12.50 43.63
N ARG A 2 -56.36 13.81 43.80
CA ARG A 2 -56.30 14.59 45.07
C ARG A 2 -54.97 14.35 45.79
N ALA A 3 -54.20 15.33 46.24
CA ALA A 3 -54.24 16.79 46.25
C ALA A 3 -53.01 17.26 47.08
N ARG A 4 -52.45 18.42 46.71
CA ARG A 4 -52.09 19.57 47.56
C ARG A 4 -51.21 19.27 48.82
N GLY A 5 -50.24 20.02 49.18
CA GLY A 5 -49.87 21.43 49.13
C GLY A 5 -48.96 21.67 50.29
N ASN A 6 -48.08 22.56 50.41
CA ASN A 6 -48.17 23.94 50.80
C ASN A 6 -46.77 24.45 51.27
N ARG A 7 -46.39 25.64 50.84
CA ARG A 7 -45.34 26.50 51.45
C ARG A 7 -45.89 27.15 52.73
N PRO A 8 -45.10 27.78 53.66
CA PRO A 8 -44.51 29.06 53.33
C PRO A 8 -43.20 29.47 54.08
N HIS A 9 -42.56 30.52 53.53
CA HIS A 9 -41.88 31.71 54.08
C HIS A 9 -41.13 31.72 55.41
N GLY A 10 -39.94 32.39 55.37
CA GLY A 10 -39.29 32.98 56.53
C GLY A 10 -37.98 33.73 56.15
N ASP A 11 -38.09 35.03 56.04
CA ASP A 11 -37.05 36.03 55.87
C ASP A 11 -36.14 36.16 57.10
N SER A 12 -34.82 36.53 56.94
CA SER A 12 -34.21 37.70 57.54
C SER A 12 -32.68 37.68 57.55
N ARG A 13 -32.13 38.69 56.86
CA ARG A 13 -31.07 39.64 57.20
C ARG A 13 -29.84 39.25 58.03
N GLY A 14 -28.65 39.54 57.45
CA GLY A 14 -27.68 40.33 58.20
C GLY A 14 -26.27 39.75 58.34
N GLY A 15 -25.29 40.45 57.83
CA GLY A 15 -23.95 40.47 58.42
C GLY A 15 -22.77 40.11 57.54
N GLN A 16 -22.16 41.07 56.86
CA GLN A 16 -20.72 41.02 56.49
C GLN A 16 -19.85 41.10 57.75
N PRO A 17 -18.70 40.45 57.75
CA PRO A 17 -17.46 41.17 57.94
C PRO A 17 -16.33 40.81 56.99
N THR A 18 -15.59 41.84 56.68
CA THR A 18 -14.31 41.90 55.93
C THR A 18 -13.22 41.08 56.63
N GLY A 19 -12.52 40.22 55.85
CA GLY A 19 -11.32 39.54 56.27
C GLY A 19 -10.33 39.38 55.11
N ARG A 20 -9.27 40.21 55.07
CA ARG A 20 -8.08 40.08 54.22
C ARG A 20 -7.37 38.78 54.60
N GLY A 21 -7.17 37.90 53.64
CA GLY A 21 -6.30 36.73 53.77
C GLY A 21 -5.65 36.39 52.43
N GLY A 22 -4.34 36.66 52.31
CA GLY A 22 -3.54 36.38 51.13
C GLY A 22 -3.50 34.85 50.83
N GLY A 23 -4.08 34.45 49.73
CA GLY A 23 -4.01 33.11 49.19
C GLY A 23 -3.01 33.06 48.03
N ARG A 24 -1.89 32.38 48.25
CA ARG A 24 -0.88 32.01 47.25
C ARG A 24 -1.58 31.36 46.05
N GLY A 25 -1.48 32.01 44.89
CA GLY A 25 -1.88 31.44 43.60
C GLY A 25 -1.08 30.20 43.32
N GLY A 26 -1.68 29.06 43.52
CA GLY A 26 -1.23 27.79 42.92
C GLY A 26 -1.36 27.89 41.43
N GLY A 27 -0.24 28.06 40.74
CA GLY A 27 -0.15 27.97 39.29
C GLY A 27 -0.60 26.61 38.87
N GLY A 28 -1.88 26.50 38.50
CA GLY A 28 -2.38 25.33 37.75
C GLY A 28 -1.66 25.30 36.42
N GLY A 29 -0.57 24.54 36.35
CA GLY A 29 0.12 24.28 35.12
C GLY A 29 -0.89 23.72 34.09
N ARG A 30 -1.22 24.53 33.08
CA ARG A 30 -1.91 24.05 31.90
C ARG A 30 -1.14 22.82 31.45
N ARG A 31 -1.75 21.62 31.51
CA ARG A 31 -1.23 20.44 30.83
C ARG A 31 -0.96 20.87 29.38
N PRO A 32 0.26 20.67 28.86
CA PRO A 32 0.55 21.01 27.48
C PRO A 32 -0.51 20.33 26.59
N PRO A 33 -1.00 21.00 25.55
CA PRO A 33 -1.95 20.38 24.65
C PRO A 33 -1.37 19.03 24.22
N ARG A 34 -2.16 17.97 24.39
CA ARG A 34 -1.72 16.64 23.96
C ARG A 34 -1.32 16.72 22.51
N ASP A 35 -0.09 16.39 22.17
CA ASP A 35 0.42 16.28 20.82
C ASP A 35 -0.30 15.11 20.13
N GLN A 36 -1.47 15.41 19.55
CA GLN A 36 -2.37 14.40 18.98
C GLN A 36 -1.74 13.70 17.78
N ALA A 37 -0.96 14.44 16.98
CA ALA A 37 -0.30 13.89 15.78
C ALA A 37 0.76 12.85 16.16
N ARG A 38 1.67 13.19 17.10
CA ARG A 38 2.72 12.24 17.55
C ARG A 38 2.14 11.04 18.30
N ASN A 39 1.11 11.27 19.11
CA ASN A 39 0.42 10.17 19.80
C ASN A 39 -0.28 9.23 18.80
N ALA A 40 -0.93 9.75 17.75
CA ALA A 40 -1.53 8.92 16.72
C ALA A 40 -0.48 8.10 15.95
N ALA A 41 0.62 8.74 15.53
CA ALA A 41 1.72 8.05 14.87
C ALA A 41 2.33 6.95 15.75
N TYR A 42 2.54 7.22 17.03
CA TYR A 42 3.04 6.24 17.99
C TYR A 42 2.09 5.05 18.14
N ASP A 43 0.79 5.29 18.27
CA ASP A 43 -0.20 4.23 18.39
C ASP A 43 -0.26 3.36 17.13
N VAL A 44 -0.02 3.93 15.95
CA VAL A 44 0.11 3.16 14.69
C VAL A 44 1.34 2.25 14.73
N LEU A 45 2.51 2.77 15.13
CA LEU A 45 3.73 1.95 15.23
C LEU A 45 3.53 0.79 16.21
N ARG A 46 2.96 1.06 17.39
CA ARG A 46 2.64 0.01 18.38
C ARG A 46 1.69 -1.05 17.82
N ALA A 47 0.66 -0.63 17.09
CA ALA A 47 -0.30 -1.55 16.48
C ALA A 47 0.32 -2.39 15.34
N VAL A 48 1.27 -1.80 14.60
CA VAL A 48 2.04 -2.50 13.57
C VAL A 48 2.96 -3.55 14.19
N ASP A 49 3.66 -3.20 15.28
CA ASP A 49 4.61 -4.08 15.97
C ASP A 49 3.90 -5.21 16.74
N GLU A 50 2.80 -4.91 17.46
CA GLU A 50 2.13 -5.85 18.36
C GLU A 50 1.03 -6.70 17.72
N ARG A 51 0.33 -6.17 16.70
CA ARG A 51 -0.91 -6.75 16.18
C ARG A 51 -0.91 -6.99 14.69
N ASP A 52 0.24 -6.91 14.05
CA ASP A 52 0.40 -7.04 12.59
C ASP A 52 -0.56 -6.14 11.77
N SER A 53 -0.97 -5.01 12.36
CA SER A 53 -1.89 -4.08 11.70
C SER A 53 -1.25 -3.43 10.48
N TYR A 54 -2.03 -3.19 9.45
CA TYR A 54 -1.57 -2.42 8.28
C TYR A 54 -1.77 -0.93 8.52
N ALA A 55 -0.68 -0.16 8.42
CA ALA A 55 -0.70 1.29 8.68
C ALA A 55 -1.67 2.03 7.77
N ASN A 56 -1.77 1.63 6.50
CA ASN A 56 -2.66 2.23 5.50
C ASN A 56 -4.16 2.03 5.79
N LEU A 57 -4.53 1.01 6.54
CA LEU A 57 -5.90 0.78 6.98
C LEU A 57 -6.18 1.43 8.34
N LEU A 58 -5.21 1.38 9.24
CA LEU A 58 -5.36 1.83 10.62
C LEU A 58 -5.33 3.36 10.76
N LEU A 59 -4.32 4.02 10.17
CA LEU A 59 -4.10 5.45 10.39
C LEU A 59 -5.26 6.33 9.92
N PRO A 60 -5.81 6.18 8.70
CA PRO A 60 -6.93 7.01 8.25
C PRO A 60 -8.17 6.85 9.14
N ARG A 61 -8.45 5.62 9.58
CA ARG A 61 -9.55 5.33 10.50
C ARG A 61 -9.33 6.00 11.85
N MET A 62 -8.13 5.86 12.42
CA MET A 62 -7.76 6.44 13.72
C MET A 62 -7.84 7.98 13.70
N LEU A 63 -7.40 8.62 12.62
CA LEU A 63 -7.48 10.08 12.47
C LEU A 63 -8.93 10.56 12.45
N ARG A 64 -9.82 9.86 11.71
CA ARG A 64 -11.26 10.18 11.68
C ARG A 64 -11.91 9.99 13.06
N GLU A 65 -11.69 8.84 13.71
CA GLU A 65 -12.26 8.53 15.02
C GLU A 65 -11.81 9.53 16.11
N ARG A 66 -10.60 10.09 15.99
CA ARG A 66 -10.06 11.09 16.94
C ARG A 66 -10.33 12.54 16.53
N GLY A 67 -10.96 12.77 15.40
CA GLY A 67 -11.21 14.13 14.89
C GLY A 67 -9.93 14.90 14.55
N ILE A 68 -8.84 14.19 14.20
CA ILE A 68 -7.55 14.80 13.80
C ILE A 68 -7.61 15.12 12.31
N GLY A 69 -7.50 16.39 11.97
CA GLY A 69 -7.56 16.88 10.59
C GLY A 69 -6.46 17.87 10.24
N GLY A 70 -6.45 18.35 9.00
CA GLY A 70 -5.55 19.40 8.52
C GLY A 70 -4.06 19.08 8.74
N ARG A 71 -3.32 20.05 9.27
CA ARG A 71 -1.87 19.93 9.50
C ARG A 71 -1.50 18.80 10.46
N ASP A 72 -2.30 18.54 11.47
CA ASP A 72 -2.02 17.50 12.45
C ASP A 72 -2.20 16.08 11.83
N ALA A 73 -3.18 15.91 10.95
CA ALA A 73 -3.34 14.65 10.20
C ALA A 73 -2.17 14.45 9.23
N ALA A 74 -1.73 15.50 8.53
CA ALA A 74 -0.57 15.44 7.65
C ALA A 74 0.71 15.09 8.42
N LEU A 75 0.93 15.72 9.59
CA LEU A 75 2.06 15.42 10.47
C LEU A 75 2.01 13.99 11.00
N ALA A 76 0.87 13.51 11.47
CA ALA A 76 0.71 12.13 11.94
C ALA A 76 1.00 11.12 10.81
N THR A 77 0.57 11.44 9.60
CA THR A 77 0.79 10.61 8.40
C THR A 77 2.29 10.54 8.06
N GLU A 78 2.96 11.70 8.01
CA GLU A 78 4.39 11.74 7.74
C GLU A 78 5.20 11.01 8.81
N LEU A 79 4.88 11.23 10.09
CA LEU A 79 5.55 10.57 11.21
C LEU A 79 5.36 9.04 11.15
N ALA A 80 4.15 8.55 10.92
CA ALA A 80 3.89 7.11 10.92
C ALA A 80 4.57 6.44 9.72
N TYR A 81 4.28 6.88 8.50
CA TYR A 81 4.83 6.24 7.30
C TYR A 81 6.31 6.49 7.12
N GLY A 82 6.79 7.70 7.39
CA GLY A 82 8.22 8.02 7.29
C GLY A 82 9.05 7.21 8.27
N THR A 83 8.56 7.01 9.50
CA THR A 83 9.22 6.14 10.48
C THR A 83 9.24 4.68 10.02
N LEU A 84 8.13 4.15 9.49
CA LEU A 84 8.06 2.78 8.97
C LEU A 84 8.99 2.56 7.77
N ARG A 85 9.16 3.56 6.90
CA ARG A 85 10.11 3.49 5.77
C ARG A 85 11.55 3.48 6.22
N GLY A 86 11.90 4.24 7.25
CA GLY A 86 13.26 4.31 7.78
C GLY A 86 13.58 3.33 8.90
N LEU A 87 12.67 2.43 9.24
CA LEU A 87 12.70 1.61 10.45
C LEU A 87 14.03 0.87 10.66
N GLY A 88 14.54 0.17 9.64
CA GLY A 88 15.79 -0.60 9.76
C GLY A 88 17.02 0.29 9.95
N THR A 89 17.12 1.41 9.25
CA THR A 89 18.19 2.39 9.42
C THR A 89 18.13 3.02 10.82
N TYR A 90 16.93 3.39 11.28
CA TYR A 90 16.78 3.97 12.61
C TYR A 90 17.11 2.98 13.71
N ASP A 91 16.74 1.71 13.56
CA ASP A 91 17.11 0.66 14.53
C ASP A 91 18.62 0.48 14.61
N ALA A 92 19.33 0.44 13.49
CA ALA A 92 20.79 0.35 13.46
C ALA A 92 21.45 1.57 14.16
N ILE A 93 20.94 2.78 13.94
CA ILE A 93 21.42 4.00 14.60
C ILE A 93 21.11 3.98 16.12
N ILE A 94 19.89 3.57 16.50
CA ILE A 94 19.48 3.46 17.89
C ILE A 94 20.36 2.46 18.64
N GLU A 95 20.70 1.32 18.03
CA GLU A 95 21.56 0.31 18.60
C GLU A 95 22.94 0.86 18.94
N VAL A 96 23.59 1.56 18.03
CA VAL A 96 24.91 2.20 18.26
C VAL A 96 24.82 3.34 19.28
N CYS A 97 23.70 4.05 19.36
CA CYS A 97 23.48 5.13 20.31
C CYS A 97 23.08 4.66 21.72
N SER A 98 22.75 3.39 21.89
CA SER A 98 22.21 2.83 23.13
C SER A 98 23.20 1.87 23.78
N ASP A 99 23.39 1.98 25.11
CA ASP A 99 24.24 1.05 25.86
C ASP A 99 23.53 -0.29 26.16
N ARG A 100 22.21 -0.36 25.88
CA ARG A 100 21.36 -1.55 26.03
C ARG A 100 20.18 -1.47 25.05
N ALA A 101 19.59 -2.61 24.68
CA ALA A 101 18.36 -2.63 23.88
C ALA A 101 17.23 -1.88 24.61
N PRO A 102 16.58 -0.90 23.97
CA PRO A 102 15.42 -0.24 24.55
C PRO A 102 14.20 -1.17 24.56
N ASP A 103 13.34 -1.00 25.57
CA ASP A 103 12.03 -1.65 25.60
C ASP A 103 11.24 -1.29 24.34
N PRO A 104 10.36 -2.16 23.82
CA PRO A 104 9.62 -1.92 22.56
C PRO A 104 8.91 -0.58 22.49
N GLU A 105 8.25 -0.14 23.58
CA GLU A 105 7.54 1.13 23.66
C GLU A 105 8.50 2.33 23.56
N VAL A 106 9.68 2.22 24.15
CA VAL A 106 10.72 3.26 24.10
C VAL A 106 11.36 3.28 22.71
N ARG A 107 11.61 2.11 22.13
CA ARG A 107 12.16 1.95 20.78
C ARG A 107 11.29 2.63 19.73
N ASP A 108 9.97 2.44 19.77
CA ASP A 108 9.06 3.06 18.81
C ASP A 108 9.02 4.60 18.96
N ALA A 109 9.10 5.10 20.18
CA ALA A 109 9.22 6.55 20.39
C ALA A 109 10.58 7.09 19.89
N LEU A 110 11.68 6.34 20.06
CA LEU A 110 12.99 6.70 19.53
C LEU A 110 13.02 6.65 18.00
N ARG A 111 12.36 5.68 17.36
CA ARG A 111 12.18 5.60 15.89
C ARG A 111 11.48 6.85 15.35
N LEU A 112 10.38 7.29 16.00
CA LEU A 112 9.70 8.55 15.69
C LEU A 112 10.62 9.77 15.88
N GLY A 113 11.41 9.76 16.93
CA GLY A 113 12.42 10.80 17.20
C GLY A 113 13.51 10.83 16.13
N ALA A 114 14.05 9.66 15.76
CA ALA A 114 15.05 9.52 14.71
C ALA A 114 14.55 10.04 13.36
N HIS A 115 13.31 9.70 12.98
CA HIS A 115 12.70 10.22 11.76
C HIS A 115 12.63 11.75 11.76
N GLN A 116 12.19 12.37 12.87
CA GLN A 116 12.12 13.82 13.00
C GLN A 116 13.50 14.49 12.94
N LEU A 117 14.52 13.86 13.52
CA LEU A 117 15.89 14.37 13.58
C LEU A 117 16.63 14.25 12.24
N LEU A 118 16.42 13.13 11.54
CA LEU A 118 17.26 12.74 10.40
C LEU A 118 16.62 12.98 9.03
N LYS A 119 15.28 13.03 8.95
CA LYS A 119 14.56 13.18 7.66
C LYS A 119 13.61 14.37 7.61
N MET A 120 13.12 14.85 8.77
CA MET A 120 12.21 15.99 8.79
C MET A 120 12.97 17.30 9.10
N ARG A 121 12.42 18.42 8.65
CA ARG A 121 12.96 19.76 8.97
C ARG A 121 12.50 20.24 10.36
N VAL A 122 12.68 19.40 11.38
CA VAL A 122 12.35 19.75 12.76
C VAL A 122 13.64 20.17 13.49
N PRO A 123 13.66 21.32 14.18
CA PRO A 123 14.84 21.70 14.95
C PRO A 123 15.22 20.62 15.97
N PRO A 124 16.52 20.24 16.10
CA PRO A 124 16.94 19.11 16.93
C PRO A 124 16.44 19.18 18.36
N HIS A 125 16.47 20.37 18.99
CA HIS A 125 15.99 20.54 20.37
C HIS A 125 14.48 20.26 20.51
N ALA A 126 13.67 20.61 19.49
CA ALA A 126 12.24 20.34 19.49
C ALA A 126 11.95 18.84 19.27
N ALA A 127 12.67 18.19 18.33
CA ALA A 127 12.52 16.76 18.09
C ALA A 127 12.91 15.92 19.31
N VAL A 128 14.04 16.23 19.98
CA VAL A 128 14.46 15.59 21.23
C VAL A 128 13.41 15.82 22.32
N GLY A 129 12.97 17.09 22.51
CA GLY A 129 11.99 17.43 23.54
C GLY A 129 10.67 16.68 23.37
N THR A 130 10.09 16.69 22.18
CA THR A 130 8.82 15.98 21.90
C THR A 130 8.93 14.46 22.03
N THR A 131 10.08 13.88 21.66
CA THR A 131 10.35 12.45 21.86
C THR A 131 10.40 12.08 23.34
N VAL A 132 11.11 12.88 24.15
CA VAL A 132 11.21 12.69 25.60
C VAL A 132 9.85 12.85 26.29
N ASP A 133 9.04 13.82 25.86
CA ASP A 133 7.70 14.03 26.40
C ASP A 133 6.76 12.89 26.03
N LEU A 134 6.86 12.34 24.81
CA LEU A 134 6.12 11.15 24.40
C LEU A 134 6.48 9.94 25.28
N VAL A 135 7.76 9.66 25.47
CA VAL A 135 8.21 8.56 26.37
C VAL A 135 7.75 8.79 27.80
N ARG A 136 7.87 10.02 28.32
CA ARG A 136 7.40 10.35 29.68
C ARG A 136 5.91 10.09 29.85
N LEU A 137 5.13 10.42 28.85
CA LEU A 137 3.67 10.24 28.85
C LEU A 137 3.26 8.77 28.75
N ARG A 138 3.94 8.01 27.89
CA ARG A 138 3.52 6.65 27.50
C ARG A 138 4.16 5.54 28.33
N VAL A 139 5.39 5.77 28.81
CA VAL A 139 6.19 4.76 29.53
C VAL A 139 6.53 5.21 30.93
N GLY A 140 7.00 6.46 31.09
CA GLY A 140 7.29 7.03 32.40
C GLY A 140 8.59 7.83 32.48
N PRO A 141 8.86 8.48 33.64
CA PRO A 141 9.96 9.43 33.79
C PRO A 141 11.35 8.76 33.75
N GLY A 142 11.48 7.52 34.19
CA GLY A 142 12.76 6.78 34.14
C GLY A 142 13.18 6.50 32.69
N ALA A 143 12.26 5.98 31.88
CA ALA A 143 12.47 5.74 30.46
C ALA A 143 12.75 7.02 29.68
N ALA A 144 12.12 8.13 30.06
CA ALA A 144 12.33 9.43 29.43
C ALA A 144 13.77 9.97 29.59
N LYS A 145 14.45 9.67 30.70
CA LYS A 145 15.88 10.02 30.87
C LYS A 145 16.77 9.24 29.90
N PHE A 146 16.53 7.94 29.76
CA PHE A 146 17.22 7.09 28.80
C PHE A 146 16.97 7.57 27.37
N ALA A 147 15.70 7.80 26.98
CA ALA A 147 15.35 8.28 25.67
C ALA A 147 16.00 9.65 25.33
N ASN A 148 16.14 10.55 26.30
CA ASN A 148 16.85 11.83 26.12
C ASN A 148 18.33 11.64 25.79
N ALA A 149 19.01 10.72 26.47
CA ALA A 149 20.42 10.43 26.19
C ALA A 149 20.61 9.87 24.79
N VAL A 150 19.79 8.89 24.39
CA VAL A 150 19.85 8.25 23.06
C VAL A 150 19.48 9.27 21.96
N ALA A 151 18.38 10.03 22.11
CA ALA A 151 17.95 11.00 21.11
C ALA A 151 18.99 12.11 20.90
N ARG A 152 19.70 12.54 21.94
CA ARG A 152 20.82 13.50 21.81
C ARG A 152 22.01 12.92 21.06
N LYS A 153 22.35 11.65 21.26
CA LYS A 153 23.39 10.96 20.47
C LYS A 153 22.97 10.88 18.99
N ILE A 154 21.72 10.52 18.69
CA ILE A 154 21.19 10.49 17.31
C ILE A 154 21.29 11.86 16.66
N ALA A 155 20.94 12.94 17.39
CA ALA A 155 20.96 14.31 16.89
C ALA A 155 22.36 14.87 16.62
N SER A 156 23.44 14.18 17.01
CA SER A 156 24.81 14.66 16.86
C SER A 156 25.37 14.55 15.44
N ARG A 157 24.70 13.83 14.56
CA ARG A 157 25.10 13.60 13.16
C ARG A 157 23.90 13.62 12.23
N SER A 158 24.13 13.94 10.96
CA SER A 158 23.17 13.78 9.88
C SER A 158 22.98 12.30 9.50
N LEU A 159 21.97 12.00 8.71
CA LEU A 159 21.76 10.63 8.22
C LEU A 159 22.94 10.16 7.35
N GLU A 160 23.45 11.05 6.50
CA GLU A 160 24.60 10.80 5.62
C GLU A 160 25.86 10.47 6.40
N GLU A 161 26.03 11.06 7.59
CA GLU A 161 27.14 10.78 8.49
C GLU A 161 26.92 9.49 9.32
N TRP A 162 25.66 9.11 9.57
CA TRP A 162 25.33 7.89 10.30
C TRP A 162 25.48 6.64 9.44
N VAL A 163 25.04 6.67 8.16
CA VAL A 163 25.04 5.48 7.29
C VAL A 163 26.40 4.80 7.23
N PRO A 164 27.55 5.49 7.00
CA PRO A 164 28.87 4.84 6.99
C PRO A 164 29.28 4.22 8.33
N ILE A 165 28.66 4.61 9.44
CA ILE A 165 28.98 4.10 10.78
C ILE A 165 28.18 2.81 11.07
N VAL A 166 26.93 2.73 10.59
CA VAL A 166 26.01 1.66 10.96
C VAL A 166 25.82 0.62 9.85
N ALA A 167 26.15 0.95 8.60
CA ALA A 167 26.07 0.02 7.47
C ALA A 167 27.40 -0.71 7.27
N PRO A 168 27.37 -1.95 6.76
CA PRO A 168 28.58 -2.64 6.28
C PRO A 168 29.31 -1.82 5.21
N ASP A 169 30.60 -2.09 5.02
CA ASP A 169 31.35 -1.49 3.89
C ASP A 169 30.71 -1.87 2.55
N ALA A 170 30.51 -0.89 1.68
CA ALA A 170 29.84 -1.10 0.40
C ALA A 170 30.66 -1.96 -0.59
N GLY A 171 31.99 -1.99 -0.44
CA GLY A 171 32.87 -2.83 -1.26
C GLY A 171 32.83 -4.30 -0.83
N ASP A 172 32.76 -4.55 0.49
CA ASP A 172 32.78 -5.91 1.05
C ASP A 172 31.40 -6.55 1.02
N ASP A 173 30.34 -5.77 1.32
CA ASP A 173 28.94 -6.25 1.37
C ASP A 173 27.98 -5.21 0.77
N PRO A 174 27.90 -5.08 -0.57
CA PRO A 174 27.04 -4.10 -1.23
C PRO A 174 25.57 -4.25 -0.87
N ALA A 175 25.07 -5.50 -0.74
CA ALA A 175 23.67 -5.75 -0.41
C ALA A 175 23.34 -5.40 1.05
N GLY A 176 24.24 -5.70 1.97
CA GLY A 176 24.12 -5.31 3.38
C GLY A 176 24.19 -3.79 3.56
N HIS A 177 25.09 -3.12 2.84
CA HIS A 177 25.17 -1.66 2.83
C HIS A 177 23.84 -1.02 2.40
N LEU A 178 23.33 -1.42 1.24
CA LEU A 178 22.05 -0.93 0.72
C LEU A 178 20.88 -1.25 1.65
N ALA A 179 20.89 -2.42 2.29
CA ALA A 179 19.86 -2.83 3.23
C ALA A 179 19.74 -1.86 4.41
N VAL A 180 20.86 -1.43 4.97
CA VAL A 180 20.88 -0.45 6.07
C VAL A 180 20.67 0.97 5.56
N ALA A 181 21.34 1.37 4.49
CA ALA A 181 21.25 2.73 3.94
C ALA A 181 19.81 3.10 3.53
N HIS A 182 19.07 2.14 2.92
CA HIS A 182 17.72 2.34 2.42
C HIS A 182 16.64 1.64 3.26
N SER A 183 16.98 1.09 4.44
CA SER A 183 15.99 0.48 5.37
C SER A 183 15.18 -0.66 4.75
N HIS A 184 15.85 -1.64 4.17
CA HIS A 184 15.24 -2.88 3.67
C HIS A 184 15.91 -4.12 4.25
N PRO A 185 15.20 -5.23 4.46
CA PRO A 185 15.85 -6.52 4.73
C PRO A 185 16.80 -6.90 3.60
N ARG A 186 17.99 -7.41 3.96
CA ARG A 186 19.03 -7.81 2.98
C ARG A 186 18.51 -8.76 1.89
N TRP A 187 17.68 -9.72 2.27
CA TRP A 187 17.11 -10.68 1.31
C TRP A 187 16.23 -10.01 0.24
N ILE A 188 15.50 -8.91 0.58
CA ILE A 188 14.71 -8.13 -0.37
C ILE A 188 15.63 -7.40 -1.34
N VAL A 189 16.71 -6.79 -0.83
CA VAL A 189 17.71 -6.14 -1.69
C VAL A 189 18.31 -7.13 -2.67
N SER A 190 18.66 -8.35 -2.22
CA SER A 190 19.16 -9.41 -3.09
C SER A 190 18.12 -9.82 -4.14
N ALA A 191 16.86 -10.03 -3.73
CA ALA A 191 15.78 -10.38 -4.64
C ALA A 191 15.54 -9.31 -5.71
N PHE A 192 15.62 -8.03 -5.36
CA PHE A 192 15.50 -6.93 -6.33
C PHE A 192 16.68 -6.88 -7.30
N ARG A 193 17.90 -7.08 -6.82
CA ARG A 193 19.09 -7.16 -7.68
C ARG A 193 18.99 -8.30 -8.68
N ASP A 194 18.54 -9.47 -8.23
CA ASP A 194 18.35 -10.64 -9.09
C ASP A 194 17.26 -10.37 -10.14
N ALA A 195 16.15 -9.74 -9.74
CA ALA A 195 15.04 -9.41 -10.65
C ALA A 195 15.39 -8.30 -11.66
N LEU A 196 16.24 -7.34 -11.28
CA LEU A 196 16.78 -6.31 -12.18
C LEU A 196 17.80 -6.90 -13.18
N GLY A 197 18.48 -8.00 -12.84
CA GLY A 197 19.46 -8.66 -13.71
C GLY A 197 20.56 -7.72 -14.19
N PRO A 198 20.72 -7.49 -15.49
CA PRO A 198 21.74 -6.57 -16.04
C PRO A 198 21.62 -5.12 -15.50
N ALA A 199 20.41 -4.73 -15.09
CA ALA A 199 20.14 -3.41 -14.51
C ALA A 199 20.30 -3.38 -12.98
N ALA A 200 20.99 -4.33 -12.36
CA ALA A 200 21.22 -4.39 -10.91
C ALA A 200 21.89 -3.13 -10.31
N HIS A 201 22.55 -2.31 -11.15
CA HIS A 201 23.08 -1.02 -10.76
C HIS A 201 21.98 0.01 -10.37
N GLU A 202 20.74 -0.19 -10.79
CA GLU A 202 19.59 0.66 -10.45
C GLU A 202 18.97 0.29 -9.07
N THR A 203 19.54 -0.67 -8.32
CA THR A 203 18.96 -1.13 -7.06
C THR A 203 18.79 0.00 -6.05
N ALA A 204 19.75 0.91 -5.94
CA ALA A 204 19.65 2.05 -5.02
C ALA A 204 18.46 2.96 -5.37
N ASP A 205 18.26 3.27 -6.65
CA ASP A 205 17.15 4.09 -7.14
C ASP A 205 15.80 3.42 -6.86
N LEU A 206 15.74 2.09 -7.02
CA LEU A 206 14.54 1.30 -6.69
C LEU A 206 14.21 1.38 -5.21
N LEU A 207 15.20 1.19 -4.33
CA LEU A 207 15.00 1.25 -2.88
C LEU A 207 14.61 2.66 -2.42
N ASP A 208 15.15 3.70 -3.05
CA ASP A 208 14.73 5.09 -2.80
C ASP A 208 13.30 5.36 -3.26
N ALA A 209 12.90 4.82 -4.41
CA ALA A 209 11.52 4.91 -4.89
C ALA A 209 10.53 4.19 -3.95
N ASP A 210 10.93 3.06 -3.35
CA ASP A 210 10.15 2.37 -2.32
C ASP A 210 10.03 3.17 -1.01
N ASN A 211 10.98 4.06 -0.74
CA ASN A 211 10.95 4.98 0.39
C ASN A 211 10.27 6.31 0.08
N ALA A 212 9.97 6.60 -1.18
CA ALA A 212 9.23 7.79 -1.58
C ALA A 212 7.74 7.69 -1.21
N ARG A 213 7.12 8.86 -0.95
CA ARG A 213 5.67 8.90 -0.75
C ARG A 213 4.96 8.65 -2.09
N PRO A 214 4.14 7.60 -2.22
CA PRO A 214 3.40 7.36 -3.46
C PRO A 214 2.32 8.42 -3.65
N LEU A 215 2.08 8.82 -4.89
CA LEU A 215 0.89 9.57 -5.25
C LEU A 215 -0.36 8.69 -5.05
N VAL A 216 -1.44 9.31 -4.60
CA VAL A 216 -2.75 8.65 -4.58
C VAL A 216 -3.25 8.58 -6.01
N THR A 217 -3.30 7.37 -6.56
CA THR A 217 -3.77 7.13 -7.92
C THR A 217 -5.21 6.63 -7.88
N LEU A 218 -6.07 7.27 -8.66
CA LEU A 218 -7.47 6.92 -8.83
C LEU A 218 -7.64 6.17 -10.16
N VAL A 219 -8.67 5.34 -10.24
CA VAL A 219 -9.16 4.73 -11.48
C VAL A 219 -10.58 5.19 -11.73
N ALA A 220 -10.84 5.81 -12.86
CA ALA A 220 -12.17 6.01 -13.40
C ALA A 220 -12.64 4.69 -14.04
N ARG A 221 -13.89 4.28 -13.79
CA ARG A 221 -14.43 3.05 -14.36
C ARG A 221 -15.29 3.37 -15.57
N PRO A 222 -15.00 2.79 -16.76
CA PRO A 222 -15.79 3.04 -17.97
C PRO A 222 -17.29 2.85 -17.74
N GLY A 223 -18.11 3.75 -18.32
CA GLY A 223 -19.55 3.74 -18.14
C GLY A 223 -20.08 4.12 -16.75
N ARG A 224 -19.18 4.39 -15.78
CA ARG A 224 -19.55 4.78 -14.40
C ARG A 224 -18.96 6.11 -13.98
N SER A 225 -17.74 6.44 -14.41
CA SER A 225 -17.06 7.72 -14.19
C SER A 225 -16.03 7.97 -15.30
N SER A 226 -15.49 9.17 -15.35
CA SER A 226 -14.44 9.55 -16.28
C SER A 226 -13.27 10.23 -15.57
N VAL A 227 -12.12 10.35 -16.25
CA VAL A 227 -10.96 11.09 -15.75
C VAL A 227 -11.31 12.59 -15.63
N GLU A 228 -12.16 13.11 -16.51
CA GLU A 228 -12.65 14.49 -16.49
C GLU A 228 -13.43 14.78 -15.21
N GLU A 229 -14.33 13.88 -14.80
CA GLU A 229 -15.06 13.99 -13.52
C GLU A 229 -14.09 14.02 -12.33
N LEU A 230 -13.04 13.19 -12.35
CA LEU A 230 -12.03 13.18 -11.30
C LEU A 230 -11.18 14.46 -11.29
N ARG A 231 -10.93 15.06 -12.46
CA ARG A 231 -10.24 16.36 -12.59
C ARG A 231 -11.02 17.50 -11.97
N GLU A 232 -12.33 17.51 -12.06
CA GLU A 232 -13.20 18.49 -11.38
C GLU A 232 -13.02 18.43 -9.84
N SER A 233 -12.62 17.28 -9.33
CA SER A 233 -12.29 17.06 -7.90
C SER A 233 -10.84 17.40 -7.56
N GLY A 234 -10.05 17.97 -8.47
CA GLY A 234 -8.66 18.38 -8.27
C GLY A 234 -7.62 17.27 -8.57
N ALA A 235 -8.02 16.19 -9.23
CA ALA A 235 -7.08 15.19 -9.71
C ALA A 235 -6.49 15.60 -11.08
N GLU A 236 -5.30 15.07 -11.38
CA GLU A 236 -4.60 15.26 -12.66
C GLU A 236 -4.60 13.94 -13.44
N PRO A 237 -4.62 13.93 -14.78
CA PRO A 237 -4.56 12.71 -15.58
C PRO A 237 -3.35 11.86 -15.22
N GLY A 238 -3.52 10.53 -15.24
CA GLY A 238 -2.44 9.58 -15.08
C GLY A 238 -1.43 9.65 -16.24
N ARG A 239 -0.31 8.99 -16.06
CA ARG A 239 0.79 9.04 -17.05
C ARG A 239 0.59 8.05 -18.19
N TYR A 240 0.01 6.90 -17.92
CA TYR A 240 -0.06 5.78 -18.86
C TYR A 240 -1.49 5.26 -19.09
N SER A 241 -2.23 4.99 -17.99
CA SER A 241 -3.56 4.44 -18.10
C SER A 241 -4.57 5.53 -18.47
N PRO A 242 -5.43 5.33 -19.49
CA PRO A 242 -6.47 6.28 -19.87
C PRO A 242 -7.54 6.46 -18.78
N TYR A 243 -7.54 5.59 -17.77
CA TYR A 243 -8.46 5.64 -16.64
C TYR A 243 -7.82 6.19 -15.37
N ALA A 244 -6.50 6.45 -15.38
CA ALA A 244 -5.80 6.92 -14.20
C ALA A 244 -5.96 8.42 -13.99
N ALA A 245 -6.12 8.80 -12.73
CA ALA A 245 -5.97 10.18 -12.29
C ALA A 245 -5.16 10.23 -10.98
N TYR A 246 -4.22 11.16 -10.88
CA TYR A 246 -3.43 11.40 -9.68
C TYR A 246 -4.08 12.45 -8.81
N LEU A 247 -4.25 12.16 -7.54
CA LEU A 247 -4.71 13.11 -6.54
C LEU A 247 -3.49 13.64 -5.76
N PRO A 248 -2.99 14.86 -6.07
CA PRO A 248 -1.80 15.41 -5.42
C PRO A 248 -2.02 15.64 -3.92
N GLU A 249 -3.20 16.12 -3.56
CA GLU A 249 -3.59 16.46 -2.20
C GLU A 249 -5.04 16.06 -1.92
N GLY A 250 -5.36 15.85 -0.65
CA GLY A 250 -6.72 15.57 -0.20
C GLY A 250 -6.97 14.13 0.23
N ASP A 251 -8.22 13.89 0.60
CA ASP A 251 -8.71 12.57 1.01
C ASP A 251 -9.56 11.99 -0.15
N PRO A 252 -9.12 10.91 -0.79
CA PRO A 252 -9.88 10.30 -1.90
C PRO A 252 -11.29 9.87 -1.49
N GLY A 253 -11.53 9.57 -0.21
CA GLY A 253 -12.86 9.22 0.30
C GLY A 253 -13.86 10.37 0.30
N ARG A 254 -13.43 11.61 0.01
CA ARG A 254 -14.30 12.79 -0.14
C ARG A 254 -14.72 13.04 -1.58
N ILE A 255 -14.12 12.34 -2.54
CA ILE A 255 -14.50 12.43 -3.95
C ILE A 255 -15.78 11.59 -4.13
N GLU A 256 -16.85 12.21 -4.62
CA GLU A 256 -18.16 11.59 -4.77
C GLU A 256 -18.10 10.31 -5.60
N ALA A 257 -17.41 10.32 -6.73
CA ALA A 257 -17.24 9.16 -7.59
C ALA A 257 -16.55 7.98 -6.85
N VAL A 258 -15.61 8.27 -5.93
CA VAL A 258 -14.94 7.26 -5.10
C VAL A 258 -15.86 6.76 -3.99
N HIS A 259 -16.57 7.66 -3.32
CA HIS A 259 -17.55 7.33 -2.28
C HIS A 259 -18.64 6.41 -2.83
N ASP A 260 -19.12 6.69 -4.03
CA ASP A 260 -20.18 5.94 -4.71
C ASP A 260 -19.68 4.71 -5.47
N THR A 261 -18.39 4.38 -5.33
CA THR A 261 -17.74 3.23 -6.01
C THR A 261 -17.77 3.28 -7.54
N ARG A 262 -18.03 4.46 -8.14
CA ARG A 262 -17.91 4.70 -9.59
C ARG A 262 -16.45 4.84 -10.02
N ALA A 263 -15.62 5.36 -9.13
CA ALA A 263 -14.16 5.36 -9.21
C ALA A 263 -13.56 4.66 -7.97
N ALA A 264 -12.25 4.43 -7.95
CA ALA A 264 -11.58 3.83 -6.80
C ALA A 264 -10.12 4.29 -6.69
N VAL A 265 -9.48 4.03 -5.53
CA VAL A 265 -8.02 4.13 -5.41
C VAL A 265 -7.39 2.85 -5.94
N GLN A 266 -6.58 2.96 -6.99
CA GLN A 266 -5.88 1.83 -7.60
C GLN A 266 -4.57 2.29 -8.24
N ASP A 267 -3.48 1.57 -8.00
CA ASP A 267 -2.17 1.84 -8.63
C ASP A 267 -2.28 1.75 -10.16
N GLU A 268 -1.55 2.60 -10.86
CA GLU A 268 -1.64 2.68 -12.32
C GLU A 268 -1.14 1.41 -13.02
N ALA A 269 -0.05 0.77 -12.54
CA ALA A 269 0.37 -0.52 -13.08
C ALA A 269 -0.69 -1.62 -12.86
N SER A 270 -1.43 -1.57 -11.73
CA SER A 270 -2.55 -2.47 -11.48
C SER A 270 -3.72 -2.26 -12.46
N GLN A 271 -3.92 -1.04 -12.97
CA GLN A 271 -4.87 -0.77 -14.06
C GLN A 271 -4.33 -1.30 -15.39
N LEU A 272 -3.07 -1.03 -15.70
CA LEU A 272 -2.43 -1.39 -16.97
C LEU A 272 -2.36 -2.91 -17.19
N VAL A 273 -2.10 -3.71 -16.15
CA VAL A 273 -2.12 -5.18 -16.30
C VAL A 273 -3.52 -5.72 -16.59
N ALA A 274 -4.58 -5.05 -16.08
CA ALA A 274 -5.95 -5.39 -16.43
C ALA A 274 -6.27 -4.97 -17.88
N LEU A 275 -5.85 -3.78 -18.30
CA LEU A 275 -5.99 -3.30 -19.69
C LEU A 275 -5.25 -4.20 -20.68
N ALA A 276 -4.03 -4.64 -20.37
CA ALA A 276 -3.29 -5.53 -21.25
C ALA A 276 -4.06 -6.82 -21.54
N LEU A 277 -4.75 -7.39 -20.54
CA LEU A 277 -5.61 -8.56 -20.74
C LEU A 277 -6.77 -8.27 -21.70
N THR A 278 -7.44 -7.13 -21.56
CA THR A 278 -8.61 -6.78 -22.40
C THR A 278 -8.24 -6.45 -23.84
N ARG A 279 -7.00 -6.02 -24.07
CA ARG A 279 -6.47 -5.60 -25.38
C ARG A 279 -5.97 -6.77 -26.25
N VAL A 280 -5.86 -7.97 -25.71
CA VAL A 280 -5.49 -9.15 -26.54
C VAL A 280 -6.63 -9.48 -27.48
N PRO A 281 -6.44 -9.49 -28.81
CA PRO A 281 -7.50 -9.86 -29.74
C PRO A 281 -7.88 -11.35 -29.56
N LEU A 282 -9.17 -11.65 -29.53
CA LEU A 282 -9.70 -13.00 -29.49
C LEU A 282 -10.58 -13.25 -30.72
N ASP A 283 -10.55 -14.50 -31.20
CA ASP A 283 -11.45 -14.93 -32.26
C ASP A 283 -12.84 -15.27 -31.70
N GLY A 284 -13.90 -14.82 -32.38
CA GLY A 284 -15.29 -15.03 -31.97
C GLY A 284 -15.84 -13.99 -31.01
N GLY A 285 -17.03 -14.21 -30.51
CA GLY A 285 -17.66 -13.38 -29.50
C GLY A 285 -17.09 -13.65 -28.11
N GLU A 286 -17.18 -12.66 -27.25
CA GLU A 286 -16.80 -12.75 -25.84
C GLU A 286 -18.03 -12.65 -24.95
N GLU A 287 -18.23 -13.59 -24.04
CA GLU A 287 -19.41 -13.64 -23.19
C GLU A 287 -19.06 -13.66 -21.70
N LEU A 288 -17.94 -14.30 -21.31
CA LEU A 288 -17.65 -14.58 -19.91
C LEU A 288 -16.17 -14.46 -19.57
N TRP A 289 -15.87 -13.59 -18.62
CA TRP A 289 -14.53 -13.39 -18.06
C TRP A 289 -14.46 -13.90 -16.62
N LEU A 290 -13.26 -14.22 -16.15
CA LEU A 290 -12.99 -14.66 -14.78
C LEU A 290 -11.89 -13.78 -14.16
N ASP A 291 -12.12 -13.31 -12.93
CA ASP A 291 -11.05 -12.85 -12.01
C ASP A 291 -10.93 -13.89 -10.89
N LEU A 292 -9.88 -14.70 -10.93
CA LEU A 292 -9.74 -15.90 -10.11
C LEU A 292 -9.39 -15.59 -8.65
N CYS A 293 -8.67 -14.48 -8.40
CA CYS A 293 -8.22 -14.04 -7.06
C CYS A 293 -8.57 -12.55 -6.86
N ALA A 294 -9.83 -12.21 -7.01
CA ALA A 294 -10.33 -10.85 -7.22
C ALA A 294 -10.18 -9.88 -6.04
N GLY A 295 -10.08 -10.39 -4.80
CA GLY A 295 -10.09 -9.53 -3.60
C GLY A 295 -8.88 -8.59 -3.48
N PRO A 296 -9.11 -7.34 -3.08
CA PRO A 296 -10.35 -6.75 -2.59
C PRO A 296 -11.24 -6.07 -3.67
N GLY A 297 -11.03 -6.31 -4.98
CA GLY A 297 -11.92 -5.81 -6.03
C GLY A 297 -11.36 -4.73 -6.94
N GLY A 298 -10.09 -4.31 -6.78
CA GLY A 298 -9.51 -3.24 -7.59
C GLY A 298 -9.51 -3.56 -9.09
N LYS A 299 -8.86 -4.67 -9.47
CA LYS A 299 -8.81 -5.16 -10.86
C LYS A 299 -10.18 -5.62 -11.35
N ALA A 300 -10.88 -6.41 -10.50
CA ALA A 300 -12.24 -6.89 -10.80
C ALA A 300 -13.20 -5.74 -11.15
N GLY A 301 -13.15 -4.62 -10.42
CA GLY A 301 -14.02 -3.47 -10.68
C GLY A 301 -13.73 -2.75 -12.01
N LEU A 302 -12.47 -2.70 -12.44
CA LEU A 302 -12.11 -2.18 -13.76
C LEU A 302 -12.49 -3.17 -14.85
N LEU A 303 -12.19 -4.46 -14.69
CA LEU A 303 -12.55 -5.52 -15.63
C LEU A 303 -14.08 -5.63 -15.83
N ASP A 304 -14.87 -5.57 -14.75
CA ASP A 304 -16.33 -5.57 -14.82
C ASP A 304 -16.87 -4.38 -15.60
N ALA A 305 -16.30 -3.20 -15.40
CA ALA A 305 -16.69 -2.00 -16.14
C ALA A 305 -16.37 -2.11 -17.64
N ILE A 306 -15.15 -2.58 -17.99
CA ILE A 306 -14.75 -2.77 -19.39
C ILE A 306 -15.55 -3.90 -20.05
N ALA A 307 -15.71 -5.04 -19.36
CA ALA A 307 -16.47 -6.17 -19.89
C ALA A 307 -17.89 -5.76 -20.30
N ARG A 308 -18.51 -4.91 -19.52
CA ARG A 308 -19.90 -4.48 -19.70
C ARG A 308 -20.05 -3.30 -20.66
N HIS A 309 -19.23 -2.28 -20.51
CA HIS A 309 -19.39 -0.99 -21.20
C HIS A 309 -18.42 -0.78 -22.36
N GLY A 310 -17.44 -1.67 -22.49
CA GLY A 310 -16.35 -1.52 -23.46
C GLY A 310 -15.19 -0.68 -22.91
N ASP A 311 -14.10 -0.67 -23.67
CA ASP A 311 -12.95 0.20 -23.44
C ASP A 311 -13.22 1.57 -24.09
N VAL A 312 -12.87 2.66 -23.41
CA VAL A 312 -12.90 3.98 -24.05
C VAL A 312 -11.71 4.07 -24.98
N GLU A 313 -11.96 4.57 -26.18
CA GLU A 313 -11.07 4.80 -27.29
C GLU A 313 -9.57 4.64 -26.97
N GLY A 314 -8.97 3.58 -27.56
CA GLY A 314 -7.52 3.43 -27.53
C GLY A 314 -6.91 4.71 -28.09
N THR A 315 -6.05 5.35 -27.29
CA THR A 315 -5.19 6.41 -27.77
C THR A 315 -4.55 5.96 -29.09
N GLU A 316 -4.59 6.80 -30.12
CA GLU A 316 -3.90 6.61 -31.40
C GLU A 316 -2.37 6.58 -31.23
N ALA A 317 -1.88 5.65 -30.45
CA ALA A 317 -0.48 5.29 -30.38
C ALA A 317 -0.26 4.13 -31.34
N GLY A 318 -0.08 4.43 -32.61
CA GLY A 318 0.60 3.71 -33.69
C GLY A 318 0.67 2.17 -33.72
N GLY A 319 -0.22 1.43 -33.05
CA GLY A 319 -0.24 -0.02 -32.99
C GLY A 319 -1.65 -0.54 -32.78
N ALA A 320 -2.00 -1.66 -33.39
CA ALA A 320 -3.33 -2.25 -33.47
C ALA A 320 -3.89 -2.74 -32.11
N VAL A 321 -4.05 -1.83 -31.14
CA VAL A 321 -4.79 -2.12 -29.91
C VAL A 321 -6.28 -1.86 -30.22
N MET A 322 -7.07 -2.93 -30.35
CA MET A 322 -8.52 -2.82 -30.58
C MET A 322 -9.21 -2.61 -29.24
N PRO A 323 -10.03 -1.55 -29.08
CA PRO A 323 -10.82 -1.39 -27.88
C PRO A 323 -11.86 -2.52 -27.77
N HIS A 324 -12.09 -3.01 -26.52
CA HIS A 324 -13.10 -4.03 -26.27
C HIS A 324 -14.51 -3.41 -26.44
N PRO A 325 -15.42 -4.04 -27.21
CA PRO A 325 -16.73 -3.45 -27.52
C PRO A 325 -17.72 -3.44 -26.35
N GLY A 326 -17.45 -4.17 -25.26
CA GLY A 326 -18.39 -4.42 -24.17
C GLY A 326 -19.32 -5.62 -24.43
N GLY A 327 -20.22 -5.90 -23.49
CA GLY A 327 -21.24 -6.95 -23.61
C GLY A 327 -20.88 -8.28 -22.92
N ALA A 328 -19.66 -8.44 -22.41
CA ALA A 328 -19.26 -9.59 -21.61
C ALA A 328 -19.67 -9.47 -20.14
N ARG A 329 -19.65 -10.55 -19.40
CA ARG A 329 -19.95 -10.64 -17.96
C ARG A 329 -18.71 -11.12 -17.20
N LEU A 330 -18.50 -10.61 -15.99
CA LEU A 330 -17.42 -11.02 -15.10
C LEU A 330 -17.94 -11.96 -14.01
N LEU A 331 -17.25 -13.09 -13.82
CA LEU A 331 -17.26 -13.88 -12.59
C LEU A 331 -16.00 -13.53 -11.78
N ALA A 332 -16.15 -13.19 -10.51
CA ALA A 332 -15.04 -12.85 -9.62
C ALA A 332 -15.03 -13.78 -8.41
N GLY A 333 -13.89 -14.38 -8.11
CA GLY A 333 -13.71 -15.32 -7.00
C GLY A 333 -12.67 -14.85 -5.98
N ASP A 334 -12.89 -15.14 -4.71
CA ASP A 334 -11.85 -15.07 -3.67
C ASP A 334 -12.12 -16.15 -2.62
N VAL A 335 -11.06 -16.78 -2.10
CA VAL A 335 -11.17 -17.83 -1.09
C VAL A 335 -11.69 -17.31 0.25
N GLN A 336 -11.51 -16.03 0.52
CA GLN A 336 -11.90 -15.39 1.79
C GLN A 336 -13.24 -14.65 1.63
N TYR A 337 -14.27 -15.11 2.33
CA TYR A 337 -15.62 -14.51 2.28
C TYR A 337 -15.62 -12.98 2.49
N HIS A 338 -14.85 -12.47 3.46
CA HIS A 338 -14.82 -11.03 3.73
C HIS A 338 -14.19 -10.25 2.56
N ARG A 339 -13.26 -10.83 1.79
CA ARG A 339 -12.68 -10.21 0.59
C ARG A 339 -13.63 -10.31 -0.59
N ALA A 340 -14.28 -11.46 -0.78
CA ALA A 340 -15.32 -11.62 -1.79
C ALA A 340 -16.46 -10.60 -1.60
N ARG A 341 -16.83 -10.31 -0.34
CA ARG A 341 -17.81 -9.26 -0.03
C ARG A 341 -17.33 -7.87 -0.50
N LEU A 342 -16.06 -7.53 -0.30
CA LEU A 342 -15.51 -6.26 -0.81
C LEU A 342 -15.52 -6.21 -2.34
N VAL A 343 -15.25 -7.34 -3.01
CA VAL A 343 -15.37 -7.43 -4.49
C VAL A 343 -16.80 -7.13 -4.92
N TRP A 344 -17.79 -7.73 -4.28
CA TRP A 344 -19.20 -7.49 -4.57
C TRP A 344 -19.61 -6.01 -4.37
N GLU A 345 -19.14 -5.39 -3.29
CA GLU A 345 -19.37 -3.95 -3.03
C GLU A 345 -18.72 -3.06 -4.11
N THR A 346 -17.65 -3.55 -4.73
CA THR A 346 -16.82 -2.80 -5.69
C THR A 346 -17.29 -2.96 -7.14
N THR A 347 -17.69 -4.16 -7.55
CA THR A 347 -18.02 -4.47 -8.96
C THR A 347 -19.45 -4.09 -9.32
N ARG A 348 -20.40 -4.23 -8.41
CA ARG A 348 -21.85 -3.99 -8.54
C ARG A 348 -22.60 -4.93 -9.48
N ASP A 349 -22.01 -5.34 -10.60
CA ASP A 349 -22.68 -6.10 -11.66
C ASP A 349 -22.05 -7.48 -11.90
N ALA A 350 -20.83 -7.73 -11.42
CA ALA A 350 -20.18 -9.03 -11.52
C ALA A 350 -20.87 -10.08 -10.65
N ALA A 351 -20.90 -11.30 -11.13
CA ALA A 351 -21.18 -12.44 -10.26
C ALA A 351 -19.96 -12.66 -9.33
N VAL A 352 -20.21 -12.73 -8.01
CA VAL A 352 -19.11 -12.92 -7.04
C VAL A 352 -19.33 -14.20 -6.25
N ILE A 353 -18.28 -15.03 -6.15
CA ILE A 353 -18.30 -16.27 -5.40
C ILE A 353 -17.16 -16.33 -4.37
N THR A 354 -17.40 -17.07 -3.30
CA THR A 354 -16.33 -17.48 -2.38
C THR A 354 -15.95 -18.91 -2.73
N ALA A 355 -14.75 -19.09 -3.30
CA ALA A 355 -14.27 -20.37 -3.76
C ALA A 355 -12.75 -20.45 -3.66
N ASP A 356 -12.22 -21.65 -3.47
CA ASP A 356 -10.80 -21.93 -3.62
C ASP A 356 -10.46 -22.00 -5.12
N GLY A 357 -9.65 -21.06 -5.59
CA GLY A 357 -9.22 -21.00 -7.00
C GLY A 357 -8.39 -22.20 -7.46
N THR A 358 -7.92 -23.05 -6.54
CA THR A 358 -7.24 -24.33 -6.88
C THR A 358 -8.21 -25.51 -7.04
N GLU A 359 -9.49 -25.31 -6.67
CA GLU A 359 -10.57 -26.29 -6.78
C GLU A 359 -11.76 -25.66 -7.52
N PRO A 360 -11.72 -25.59 -8.86
CA PRO A 360 -12.64 -24.76 -9.63
C PRO A 360 -14.11 -25.18 -9.48
N ALA A 361 -14.98 -24.18 -9.22
CA ALA A 361 -16.42 -24.35 -9.15
C ALA A 361 -17.14 -24.21 -10.52
N TRP A 362 -16.39 -24.23 -11.60
CA TRP A 362 -16.85 -24.10 -12.99
C TRP A 362 -16.31 -25.22 -13.89
N ARG A 363 -16.90 -25.34 -15.08
CA ARG A 363 -16.42 -26.29 -16.10
C ARG A 363 -15.14 -25.74 -16.76
N PRO A 364 -14.20 -26.62 -17.15
CA PRO A 364 -13.05 -26.18 -17.95
C PRO A 364 -13.47 -25.57 -19.29
N GLY A 365 -12.66 -24.62 -19.78
CA GLY A 365 -12.81 -24.04 -21.11
C GLY A 365 -14.04 -23.19 -21.35
N VAL A 366 -14.57 -22.50 -20.30
CA VAL A 366 -15.78 -21.69 -20.43
C VAL A 366 -15.51 -20.19 -20.46
N PHE A 367 -14.33 -19.73 -20.07
CA PHE A 367 -14.01 -18.30 -20.01
C PHE A 367 -13.21 -17.85 -21.23
N ASP A 368 -13.52 -16.67 -21.72
CA ASP A 368 -12.78 -16.02 -22.82
C ASP A 368 -11.46 -15.42 -22.32
N ARG A 369 -11.52 -14.77 -21.16
CA ARG A 369 -10.38 -14.11 -20.49
C ARG A 369 -10.35 -14.50 -19.02
N VAL A 370 -9.16 -14.76 -18.52
CA VAL A 370 -8.93 -15.05 -17.09
C VAL A 370 -7.86 -14.11 -16.54
N MET A 371 -8.21 -13.34 -15.52
CA MET A 371 -7.27 -12.60 -14.68
C MET A 371 -6.87 -13.48 -13.50
N LEU A 372 -5.59 -13.69 -13.30
CA LEU A 372 -5.03 -14.29 -12.10
C LEU A 372 -4.08 -13.29 -11.44
N ASP A 373 -4.61 -12.41 -10.57
CA ASP A 373 -3.80 -11.60 -9.66
C ASP A 373 -3.35 -12.49 -8.49
N ALA A 374 -2.24 -13.19 -8.70
CA ALA A 374 -1.85 -14.31 -7.85
C ALA A 374 -1.43 -13.82 -6.45
N PRO A 375 -1.84 -14.54 -5.38
CA PRO A 375 -1.30 -14.30 -4.04
C PRO A 375 0.22 -14.37 -4.06
N CYS A 376 0.90 -13.32 -3.59
CA CYS A 376 2.35 -13.17 -3.65
C CYS A 376 2.91 -12.48 -2.39
N THR A 377 4.23 -12.37 -2.29
CA THR A 377 4.87 -11.65 -1.17
C THR A 377 4.51 -10.17 -1.12
N GLY A 378 4.12 -9.57 -2.25
CA GLY A 378 3.75 -8.15 -2.32
C GLY A 378 4.94 -7.19 -2.27
N LEU A 379 6.15 -7.66 -2.61
CA LEU A 379 7.38 -6.85 -2.61
C LEU A 379 7.32 -5.64 -3.57
N GLY A 380 6.45 -5.67 -4.56
CA GLY A 380 6.27 -4.55 -5.48
C GLY A 380 5.46 -3.37 -4.93
N ALA A 381 4.78 -3.54 -3.78
CA ALA A 381 3.92 -2.52 -3.18
C ALA A 381 4.48 -1.94 -1.87
N LEU A 382 5.78 -2.07 -1.61
CA LEU A 382 6.45 -1.67 -0.35
C LEU A 382 6.35 -0.17 -0.09
N ARG A 383 6.31 0.67 -1.12
CA ARG A 383 6.12 2.12 -0.97
C ARG A 383 4.78 2.48 -0.31
N ARG A 384 3.74 1.64 -0.50
CA ARG A 384 2.40 1.81 0.07
C ARG A 384 2.24 1.10 1.41
N ARG A 385 3.03 0.04 1.65
CA ARG A 385 3.00 -0.82 2.83
C ARG A 385 4.41 -1.06 3.35
N PRO A 386 5.11 -0.02 3.84
CA PRO A 386 6.51 -0.12 4.24
C PRO A 386 6.76 -1.14 5.36
N GLU A 387 5.76 -1.38 6.22
CA GLU A 387 5.82 -2.40 7.26
C GLU A 387 5.90 -3.83 6.71
N ALA A 388 5.37 -4.06 5.50
CA ALA A 388 5.36 -5.40 4.90
C ALA A 388 6.76 -5.96 4.68
N ARG A 389 7.78 -5.10 4.44
CA ARG A 389 9.17 -5.53 4.25
C ARG A 389 9.74 -6.27 5.46
N TRP A 390 9.28 -5.97 6.66
CA TRP A 390 9.76 -6.56 7.91
C TRP A 390 8.95 -7.77 8.39
N ARG A 391 7.81 -8.05 7.75
CA ARG A 391 6.90 -9.15 8.06
C ARG A 391 7.08 -10.35 7.15
N ARG A 392 7.66 -10.13 5.97
CA ARG A 392 7.86 -11.19 5.00
C ARG A 392 9.09 -12.00 5.34
N ASP A 393 8.93 -13.32 5.26
CA ASP A 393 10.00 -14.30 5.44
C ASP A 393 10.32 -14.93 4.07
N PRO A 394 11.59 -15.07 3.67
CA PRO A 394 11.99 -15.84 2.49
C PRO A 394 11.36 -17.24 2.41
N ALA A 395 11.12 -17.88 3.56
CA ALA A 395 10.47 -19.19 3.60
C ALA A 395 9.06 -19.20 2.99
N SER A 396 8.33 -18.08 3.07
CA SER A 396 6.98 -17.95 2.50
C SER A 396 6.97 -18.02 0.97
N ILE A 397 8.08 -17.73 0.30
CA ILE A 397 8.20 -17.74 -1.17
C ILE A 397 7.95 -19.14 -1.73
N ALA A 398 8.49 -20.19 -1.08
CA ALA A 398 8.33 -21.57 -1.53
C ALA A 398 6.87 -22.05 -1.43
N GLU A 399 6.14 -21.63 -0.40
CA GLU A 399 4.72 -21.96 -0.23
C GLU A 399 3.86 -21.22 -1.26
N LEU A 400 4.06 -19.92 -1.40
CA LEU A 400 3.36 -19.07 -2.38
C LEU A 400 3.64 -19.58 -3.80
N GLY A 401 4.88 -19.93 -4.14
CA GLY A 401 5.22 -20.45 -5.46
C GLY A 401 4.50 -21.75 -5.80
N ARG A 402 4.28 -22.66 -4.83
CA ARG A 402 3.45 -23.88 -5.05
C ARG A 402 1.99 -23.52 -5.30
N LEU A 403 1.44 -22.58 -4.53
CA LEU A 403 0.07 -22.09 -4.70
C LEU A 403 -0.12 -21.41 -6.06
N GLN A 404 0.82 -20.54 -6.45
CA GLN A 404 0.79 -19.81 -7.72
C GLN A 404 0.79 -20.77 -8.94
N ARG A 405 1.59 -21.85 -8.91
CA ARG A 405 1.60 -22.86 -9.97
C ARG A 405 0.25 -23.58 -10.09
N ARG A 406 -0.36 -23.95 -8.97
CA ARG A 406 -1.69 -24.58 -8.97
C ARG A 406 -2.74 -23.64 -9.52
N LEU A 407 -2.77 -22.39 -9.05
CA LEU A 407 -3.72 -21.37 -9.52
C LEU A 407 -3.55 -21.09 -11.02
N LEU A 408 -2.30 -20.99 -11.50
CA LEU A 408 -2.03 -20.76 -12.93
C LEU A 408 -2.49 -21.96 -13.77
N GLY A 409 -2.26 -23.18 -13.32
CA GLY A 409 -2.80 -24.40 -13.98
C GLY A 409 -4.32 -24.34 -14.07
N THR A 410 -5.01 -24.02 -12.96
CA THR A 410 -6.48 -23.89 -12.95
C THR A 410 -6.97 -22.78 -13.88
N ALA A 411 -6.28 -21.62 -13.92
CA ALA A 411 -6.64 -20.50 -14.82
C ALA A 411 -6.54 -20.92 -16.30
N LEU A 412 -5.47 -21.65 -16.66
CA LEU A 412 -5.28 -22.17 -18.03
C LEU A 412 -6.29 -23.25 -18.41
N ASP A 413 -6.77 -24.04 -17.45
CA ASP A 413 -7.84 -25.03 -17.70
C ASP A 413 -9.22 -24.35 -17.80
N ALA A 414 -9.42 -23.23 -17.08
CA ALA A 414 -10.67 -22.48 -17.08
C ALA A 414 -10.91 -21.72 -18.39
N VAL A 415 -9.85 -21.20 -19.01
CA VAL A 415 -9.94 -20.45 -20.27
C VAL A 415 -10.23 -21.39 -21.45
N ARG A 416 -11.09 -20.95 -22.39
CA ARG A 416 -11.38 -21.69 -23.62
C ARG A 416 -10.17 -21.77 -24.56
N PRO A 417 -10.14 -22.71 -25.49
CA PRO A 417 -9.20 -22.67 -26.61
C PRO A 417 -9.30 -21.33 -27.38
N GLY A 418 -8.16 -20.71 -27.70
CA GLY A 418 -8.06 -19.37 -28.28
C GLY A 418 -8.19 -18.23 -27.25
N GLY A 419 -8.65 -18.49 -26.03
CA GLY A 419 -8.76 -17.49 -24.97
C GLY A 419 -7.42 -17.17 -24.29
N VAL A 420 -7.41 -16.20 -23.38
CA VAL A 420 -6.18 -15.65 -22.78
C VAL A 420 -6.25 -15.58 -21.27
N VAL A 421 -5.11 -15.88 -20.63
CA VAL A 421 -4.88 -15.73 -19.17
C VAL A 421 -3.84 -14.65 -18.95
N ALA A 422 -4.13 -13.70 -18.06
CA ALA A 422 -3.14 -12.79 -17.49
C ALA A 422 -2.69 -13.33 -16.13
N TYR A 423 -1.44 -13.77 -16.03
CA TYR A 423 -0.78 -14.05 -14.75
C TYR A 423 -0.10 -12.79 -14.26
N VAL A 424 -0.51 -12.32 -13.09
CA VAL A 424 -0.07 -11.06 -12.50
C VAL A 424 0.40 -11.27 -11.07
N THR A 425 1.48 -10.60 -10.67
CA THR A 425 1.89 -10.47 -9.27
C THR A 425 2.30 -9.04 -8.96
N CYS A 426 2.02 -8.58 -7.75
CA CYS A 426 2.62 -7.35 -7.19
C CYS A 426 3.95 -7.67 -6.48
N SER A 427 4.79 -8.47 -7.10
CA SER A 427 6.12 -8.83 -6.65
C SER A 427 7.03 -9.03 -7.88
N PRO A 428 8.26 -8.46 -7.90
CA PRO A 428 9.22 -8.71 -8.96
C PRO A 428 10.07 -9.97 -8.70
N HIS A 429 9.88 -10.68 -7.58
CA HIS A 429 10.70 -11.82 -7.19
C HIS A 429 10.64 -12.94 -8.25
N LEU A 430 11.81 -13.38 -8.75
CA LEU A 430 11.90 -14.35 -9.86
C LEU A 430 11.13 -15.65 -9.59
N ALA A 431 11.17 -16.15 -8.35
CA ALA A 431 10.46 -17.38 -7.97
C ALA A 431 8.92 -17.23 -7.93
N GLU A 432 8.38 -15.99 -7.95
CA GLU A 432 6.95 -15.70 -8.01
C GLU A 432 6.51 -15.22 -9.39
N THR A 433 7.43 -15.03 -10.32
CA THR A 433 7.21 -14.47 -11.65
C THR A 433 7.62 -15.45 -12.73
N ARG A 434 8.79 -15.23 -13.36
CA ARG A 434 9.29 -16.00 -14.51
C ARG A 434 9.40 -17.49 -14.23
N VAL A 435 9.79 -17.89 -13.01
CA VAL A 435 9.95 -19.29 -12.63
C VAL A 435 8.59 -20.00 -12.58
N VAL A 436 7.56 -19.37 -11.98
CA VAL A 436 6.20 -19.95 -11.96
C VAL A 436 5.66 -20.14 -13.37
N VAL A 437 5.76 -19.10 -14.21
CA VAL A 437 5.27 -19.17 -15.60
C VAL A 437 6.04 -20.24 -16.39
N GLY A 438 7.38 -20.24 -16.29
CA GLY A 438 8.23 -21.21 -17.00
C GLY A 438 7.92 -22.65 -16.61
N ASP A 439 7.74 -22.94 -15.31
CA ASP A 439 7.43 -24.28 -14.81
C ASP A 439 6.06 -24.79 -15.30
N VAL A 440 5.03 -23.92 -15.32
CA VAL A 440 3.68 -24.30 -15.72
C VAL A 440 3.56 -24.42 -17.24
N VAL A 441 4.08 -23.44 -17.99
CA VAL A 441 4.03 -23.43 -19.46
C VAL A 441 4.94 -24.52 -20.04
N GLY A 442 6.12 -24.76 -19.44
CA GLY A 442 7.02 -25.82 -19.89
C GLY A 442 6.46 -27.26 -19.79
N GLY A 443 5.40 -27.46 -19.00
CA GLY A 443 4.65 -28.70 -18.89
C GLY A 443 3.40 -28.80 -19.78
N ARG A 444 3.16 -27.79 -20.70
CA ARG A 444 1.94 -27.69 -21.51
C ARG A 444 2.24 -27.38 -22.97
N ASP A 445 1.78 -28.27 -23.87
CA ASP A 445 1.91 -28.09 -25.31
C ASP A 445 0.77 -27.22 -25.91
N ASP A 446 -0.27 -26.92 -25.09
CA ASP A 446 -1.46 -26.16 -25.47
C ASP A 446 -1.41 -24.70 -25.03
N VAL A 447 -0.23 -24.12 -24.69
CA VAL A 447 -0.10 -22.77 -24.20
C VAL A 447 0.99 -22.01 -24.95
N GLU A 448 0.62 -20.85 -25.49
CA GLU A 448 1.53 -19.88 -26.10
C GLU A 448 1.75 -18.68 -25.15
N THR A 449 3.00 -18.25 -24.99
CA THR A 449 3.33 -17.00 -24.27
C THR A 449 3.33 -15.83 -25.26
N LEU A 450 2.44 -14.89 -25.05
CA LEU A 450 2.36 -13.66 -25.84
C LEU A 450 3.36 -12.60 -25.34
N ASP A 451 3.82 -11.71 -26.21
CA ASP A 451 4.58 -10.55 -25.78
C ASP A 451 3.65 -9.52 -25.11
N ALA A 452 3.60 -9.51 -23.77
CA ALA A 452 2.74 -8.64 -22.98
C ALA A 452 2.99 -7.15 -23.22
N ARG A 453 4.20 -6.78 -23.65
CA ARG A 453 4.59 -5.38 -23.93
C ARG A 453 3.87 -4.82 -25.14
N ALA A 454 3.54 -5.66 -26.12
CA ALA A 454 2.80 -5.25 -27.31
C ALA A 454 1.40 -4.71 -26.98
N TYR A 455 0.84 -5.07 -25.82
CA TYR A 455 -0.47 -4.63 -25.33
C TYR A 455 -0.39 -3.44 -24.36
N LEU A 456 0.81 -2.86 -24.20
CA LEU A 456 1.13 -1.70 -23.36
C LEU A 456 2.01 -0.70 -24.12
N PRO A 457 1.64 -0.28 -25.34
CA PRO A 457 2.51 0.56 -26.19
C PRO A 457 2.83 1.91 -25.58
N GLU A 458 2.00 2.39 -24.66
CA GLU A 458 2.19 3.65 -23.91
C GLU A 458 3.29 3.58 -22.85
N VAL A 459 3.80 2.38 -22.51
CA VAL A 459 4.77 2.18 -21.44
C VAL A 459 6.10 1.66 -21.99
N GLY A 460 7.12 2.49 -21.91
CA GLY A 460 8.50 2.06 -22.22
C GLY A 460 9.19 1.39 -21.04
N GLY A 461 10.28 0.66 -21.30
CA GLY A 461 11.18 0.14 -20.24
C GLY A 461 10.62 -1.04 -19.44
N LEU A 462 9.69 -1.81 -20.02
CA LEU A 462 9.06 -2.98 -19.39
C LEU A 462 9.93 -4.25 -19.38
N GLY A 463 11.18 -4.17 -19.80
CA GLY A 463 12.13 -5.30 -19.87
C GLY A 463 12.26 -5.89 -21.28
N ASP A 464 13.01 -7.00 -21.39
CA ASP A 464 13.43 -7.58 -22.67
C ASP A 464 12.42 -8.63 -23.23
N GLY A 465 11.27 -8.79 -22.57
CA GLY A 465 10.16 -9.63 -23.01
C GLY A 465 10.29 -11.12 -22.72
N PRO A 466 9.27 -11.93 -23.02
CA PRO A 466 7.91 -11.54 -23.47
C PRO A 466 7.03 -10.99 -22.33
N TYR A 467 7.55 -10.96 -21.11
CA TYR A 467 6.84 -10.48 -19.94
C TYR A 467 6.96 -8.95 -19.80
N ALA A 468 5.98 -8.33 -19.17
CA ALA A 468 6.07 -6.93 -18.77
C ALA A 468 6.37 -6.83 -17.26
N GLN A 469 7.43 -6.05 -16.90
CA GLN A 469 7.80 -5.77 -15.52
C GLN A 469 7.80 -4.27 -15.27
N PHE A 470 6.91 -3.82 -14.40
CA PHE A 470 6.87 -2.44 -13.93
C PHE A 470 7.81 -2.26 -12.73
N TRP A 471 8.36 -1.05 -12.60
CA TRP A 471 9.28 -0.70 -11.54
C TRP A 471 8.99 0.68 -10.94
N PRO A 472 9.02 0.87 -9.61
CA PRO A 472 8.74 2.16 -8.97
C PRO A 472 9.63 3.30 -9.45
N HIS A 473 10.93 3.06 -9.58
CA HIS A 473 11.91 4.08 -9.99
C HIS A 473 11.84 4.45 -11.48
N ARG A 474 11.35 3.57 -12.34
CA ARG A 474 11.21 3.83 -13.79
C ARG A 474 9.84 4.39 -14.16
N HIS A 475 8.78 3.82 -13.57
CA HIS A 475 7.41 4.09 -14.00
C HIS A 475 6.61 4.92 -12.97
N GLY A 476 7.09 5.06 -11.74
CA GLY A 476 6.31 5.72 -10.66
C GLY A 476 5.13 4.89 -10.15
N THR A 477 5.05 3.61 -10.52
CA THR A 477 3.98 2.66 -10.17
C THR A 477 4.48 1.63 -9.16
N ASP A 478 3.61 0.74 -8.68
CA ASP A 478 4.03 -0.46 -7.95
C ASP A 478 4.80 -1.40 -8.91
N ALA A 479 5.72 -2.23 -8.38
CA ALA A 479 6.40 -3.21 -9.20
C ALA A 479 5.43 -4.37 -9.48
N MET A 480 4.82 -4.33 -10.67
CA MET A 480 3.91 -5.36 -11.15
C MET A 480 4.60 -6.20 -12.22
N PHE A 481 4.38 -7.51 -12.17
CA PHE A 481 4.74 -8.46 -13.22
C PHE A 481 3.50 -8.90 -13.98
N LEU A 482 3.61 -9.04 -15.29
CA LEU A 482 2.55 -9.54 -16.17
C LEU A 482 3.11 -10.54 -17.16
N ALA A 483 2.46 -11.71 -17.26
CA ALA A 483 2.57 -12.64 -18.38
C ALA A 483 1.19 -12.84 -19.02
N LEU A 484 1.12 -12.78 -20.34
CA LEU A 484 -0.09 -13.09 -21.12
C LEU A 484 0.10 -14.45 -21.79
N LEU A 485 -0.83 -15.35 -21.52
CA LEU A 485 -0.76 -16.75 -21.94
C LEU A 485 -2.04 -17.09 -22.72
N ARG A 486 -1.88 -17.50 -23.97
CA ARG A 486 -3.00 -17.93 -24.82
C ARG A 486 -3.10 -19.45 -24.79
N ARG A 487 -4.29 -19.98 -24.56
CA ARG A 487 -4.54 -21.41 -24.78
C ARG A 487 -4.70 -21.69 -26.27
N ALA A 488 -3.91 -22.60 -26.82
CA ALA A 488 -4.03 -23.00 -28.20
C ALA A 488 -5.41 -23.59 -28.51
N GLY A 489 -5.87 -23.44 -29.76
CA GLY A 489 -7.16 -23.92 -30.22
C GLY A 489 -7.13 -25.39 -30.63
#